data_31822f69061dbc535f267dde6732b22d
#
_entry.id   31822f69061dbc535f267dde6732b22d
#
_cell.length_a   1.000
_cell.length_b   1.000
_cell.length_c   1.000
_cell.angle_alpha   90.00
_cell.angle_beta   90.00
_cell.angle_gamma   90.00
#
_symmetry.space_group_name_H-M   'P 1'
#
loop_
_entity.id
_entity.type
_entity.pdbx_description
1 polymer ?
#
loop_
_entity_poly.entity_id
_entity_poly.type
_entity_poly.pdbx_seq_one_letter_code
_entity_poly.pdbx_strand_id
1 'polypeptide(L)' 'MANKSQRTWYVSFELTWGKRKRARATETFRSELEAKKFARAKLVDTLNVSAGTLNPHLPKRTIAAAQILEWLEE' A
#
# COMPACT_ATOMS: atom_id res chain seq x y z
N MET A 1 -22.05 -13.30 -2.08
CA MET A 1 -22.34 -12.25 -1.11
C MET A 1 -21.09 -11.55 -0.67
N ALA A 2 -21.10 -10.27 -0.74
CA ALA A 2 -19.95 -9.51 -0.35
C ALA A 2 -19.63 -9.70 1.13
N ASN A 3 -18.39 -9.85 1.43
CA ASN A 3 -17.94 -9.98 2.80
C ASN A 3 -17.76 -8.60 3.38
N LYS A 4 -18.62 -8.23 4.31
CA LYS A 4 -18.60 -6.88 4.86
C LYS A 4 -17.37 -6.60 5.70
N SER A 5 -16.75 -7.61 6.24
CA SER A 5 -15.57 -7.41 7.07
C SER A 5 -14.29 -7.40 6.25
N GLN A 6 -14.38 -7.69 4.98
CA GLN A 6 -13.22 -7.73 4.12
C GLN A 6 -12.81 -6.32 3.73
N ARG A 7 -11.57 -6.02 3.93
CA ARG A 7 -11.02 -4.71 3.59
C ARG A 7 -10.20 -4.80 2.33
N THR A 8 -10.30 -3.75 1.52
CA THR A 8 -9.43 -3.62 0.38
C THR A 8 -8.25 -2.77 0.80
N TRP A 9 -7.07 -3.28 0.59
CA TRP A 9 -5.83 -2.57 0.90
C TRP A 9 -5.21 -2.05 -0.38
N TYR A 10 -4.50 -0.95 -0.28
CA TYR A 10 -3.75 -0.44 -1.41
C TYR A 10 -2.31 -0.22 -0.98
N VAL A 11 -1.41 -0.29 -1.95
CA VAL A 11 -0.02 0.10 -1.78
C VAL A 11 0.30 1.06 -2.91
N SER A 12 0.79 2.22 -2.55
CA SER A 12 1.15 3.25 -3.50
C SER A 12 2.65 3.46 -3.41
N PHE A 13 3.28 3.59 -4.56
CA PHE A 13 4.74 3.73 -4.58
C PHE A 13 5.14 4.63 -5.73
N GLU A 14 6.32 5.21 -5.61
CA GLU A 14 6.84 6.14 -6.59
C GLU A 14 7.73 5.39 -7.56
N LEU A 15 7.45 5.56 -8.85
CA LEU A 15 8.27 4.92 -9.88
C LEU A 15 9.59 5.65 -10.00
N THR A 16 10.66 4.88 -10.02
CA THR A 16 11.99 5.46 -10.03
C THR A 16 12.70 5.31 -11.38
N TRP A 17 12.01 4.72 -12.35
CA TRP A 17 12.58 4.53 -13.69
C TRP A 17 11.81 5.36 -14.70
N GLY A 18 12.45 5.60 -15.82
CA GLY A 18 11.83 6.38 -16.88
C GLY A 18 12.11 7.86 -16.73
N LYS A 19 11.63 8.63 -17.68
CA LYS A 19 11.91 10.05 -17.72
C LYS A 19 10.92 10.88 -16.94
N ARG A 20 9.80 10.30 -16.56
CA ARG A 20 8.80 11.04 -15.83
C ARG A 20 9.18 11.09 -14.36
N LYS A 21 9.12 12.28 -13.82
CA LYS A 21 9.39 12.47 -12.41
C LYS A 21 8.11 12.27 -11.63
N ARG A 22 8.22 11.61 -10.49
CA ARG A 22 7.14 11.50 -9.53
C ARG A 22 5.93 10.75 -10.05
N ALA A 23 6.14 9.88 -11.01
CA ALA A 23 5.06 9.00 -11.41
C ALA A 23 4.78 8.04 -10.25
N ARG A 24 3.51 7.87 -9.93
CA ARG A 24 3.11 6.96 -8.87
C ARG A 24 2.21 5.89 -9.43
N ALA A 25 2.28 4.73 -8.83
CA ALA A 25 1.41 3.63 -9.16
C ALA A 25 0.75 3.13 -7.88
N THR A 26 -0.43 2.55 -8.02
CA THR A 26 -1.17 2.02 -6.89
C THR A 26 -1.70 0.65 -7.25
N GLU A 27 -1.47 -0.30 -6.35
CA GLU A 27 -2.01 -1.65 -6.49
C GLU A 27 -2.95 -1.92 -5.34
N THR A 28 -3.96 -2.74 -5.58
CA THR A 28 -4.92 -3.09 -4.55
C THR A 28 -4.84 -4.56 -4.22
N PHE A 29 -5.21 -4.89 -3.00
CA PHE A 29 -5.10 -6.25 -2.47
C PHE A 29 -6.29 -6.55 -1.60
N ARG A 30 -6.62 -7.82 -1.48
CA ARG A 30 -7.74 -8.24 -0.67
C ARG A 30 -7.37 -8.47 0.78
N SER A 31 -6.11 -8.57 1.09
CA SER A 31 -5.69 -8.81 2.45
C SER A 31 -4.51 -7.94 2.79
N GLU A 32 -4.38 -7.69 4.09
CA GLU A 32 -3.25 -6.93 4.59
C GLU A 32 -1.94 -7.67 4.35
N LEU A 33 -1.97 -8.98 4.49
CA LEU A 33 -0.77 -9.77 4.28
C LEU A 33 -0.23 -9.61 2.87
N GLU A 34 -1.13 -9.68 1.88
CA GLU A 34 -0.71 -9.52 0.50
C GLU A 34 -0.16 -8.12 0.25
N ALA A 35 -0.82 -7.11 0.83
CA ALA A 35 -0.34 -5.75 0.69
C ALA A 35 1.04 -5.58 1.30
N LYS A 36 1.26 -6.20 2.46
CA LYS A 36 2.57 -6.12 3.11
C LYS A 36 3.66 -6.78 2.28
N LYS A 37 3.37 -7.92 1.69
CA LYS A 37 4.35 -8.60 0.85
C LYS A 37 4.74 -7.73 -0.34
N PHE A 38 3.74 -7.12 -0.95
CA PHE A 38 4.01 -6.25 -2.10
C PHE A 38 4.80 -5.01 -1.69
N ALA A 39 4.40 -4.39 -0.58
CA ALA A 39 5.08 -3.19 -0.11
C ALA A 39 6.53 -3.49 0.23
N ARG A 40 6.78 -4.63 0.86
CA ARG A 40 8.15 -5.02 1.20
C ARG A 40 8.99 -5.18 -0.05
N ALA A 41 8.43 -5.79 -1.09
CA ALA A 41 9.14 -5.95 -2.33
C ALA A 41 9.43 -4.61 -2.99
N LYS A 42 8.49 -3.68 -2.91
CA LYS A 42 8.68 -2.38 -3.56
C LYS A 42 9.66 -1.50 -2.82
N LEU A 43 9.81 -1.70 -1.51
CA LEU A 43 10.78 -0.91 -0.76
C LEU A 43 12.21 -1.14 -1.22
N VAL A 44 12.46 -2.26 -1.90
CA VAL A 44 13.79 -2.56 -2.41
C VAL A 44 14.17 -1.63 -3.55
N ASP A 45 13.22 -1.30 -4.42
CA ASP A 45 13.56 -0.59 -5.64
C ASP A 45 12.70 0.64 -5.92
N THR A 46 11.86 1.05 -4.98
CA THR A 46 11.06 2.26 -5.17
C THR A 46 11.13 3.13 -3.93
N LEU A 47 10.66 4.36 -4.08
CA LEU A 47 10.66 5.33 -3.01
C LEU A 47 9.23 5.64 -2.58
N ASN A 48 9.11 6.16 -1.34
CA ASN A 48 7.84 6.70 -0.86
C ASN A 48 6.69 5.70 -0.95
N VAL A 49 6.97 4.47 -0.52
CA VAL A 49 5.94 3.46 -0.46
C VAL A 49 5.00 3.77 0.69
N SER A 50 3.71 3.80 0.41
CA SER A 50 2.70 4.01 1.43
C SER A 50 1.58 3.01 1.21
N ALA A 51 0.70 2.87 2.18
CA ALA A 51 -0.37 1.89 2.11
C ALA A 51 -1.58 2.39 2.88
N GLY A 52 -2.67 1.66 2.77
CA GLY A 52 -3.87 2.01 3.50
C GLY A 52 -5.04 1.16 3.08
N THR A 53 -6.20 1.51 3.62
CA THR A 53 -7.43 0.80 3.32
C THR A 53 -8.37 1.68 2.52
N LEU A 54 -9.21 1.03 1.72
CA LEU A 54 -10.15 1.74 0.86
C LEU A 54 -11.61 1.51 1.25
N ASN A 55 -11.85 0.73 2.29
CA ASN A 55 -13.23 0.39 2.65
C ASN A 55 -13.97 1.62 3.15
N PRO A 56 -15.05 2.06 2.47
CA PRO A 56 -15.75 3.28 2.87
C PRO A 56 -16.60 3.13 4.14
N HIS A 57 -16.86 1.91 4.56
CA HIS A 57 -17.73 1.68 5.72
C HIS A 57 -16.97 1.48 7.00
N LEU A 58 -15.66 1.51 6.94
CA LEU A 58 -14.82 1.32 8.13
C LEU A 58 -13.84 2.48 8.19
N PRO A 59 -13.32 2.77 9.38
CA PRO A 59 -12.30 3.82 9.46
C PRO A 59 -11.14 3.48 8.56
N LYS A 60 -10.73 4.46 7.80
CA LYS A 60 -9.59 4.26 6.91
C LYS A 60 -8.32 4.21 7.71
N ARG A 61 -7.45 3.30 7.33
CA ARG A 61 -6.12 3.28 7.87
C ARG A 61 -5.16 3.79 6.80
N THR A 62 -4.31 4.71 7.19
CA THR A 62 -3.33 5.29 6.27
C THR A 62 -1.95 5.10 6.87
N ILE A 63 -1.07 4.49 6.12
CA ILE A 63 0.30 4.24 6.54
C ILE A 63 1.19 5.10 5.66
N ALA A 64 1.72 6.18 6.21
CA ALA A 64 2.59 7.06 5.46
C ALA A 64 3.94 6.38 5.21
N ALA A 65 4.69 6.91 4.25
CA ALA A 65 5.98 6.34 3.91
C ALA A 65 6.89 6.24 5.13
N ALA A 66 6.82 7.21 6.03
CA ALA A 66 7.64 7.18 7.24
C ALA A 66 7.23 6.08 8.19
N GLN A 67 6.03 5.55 8.06
CA GLN A 67 5.51 4.54 8.97
C GLN A 67 5.49 3.16 8.34
N ILE A 68 5.90 3.05 7.10
CA ILE A 68 5.71 1.80 6.37
C ILE A 68 6.49 0.65 7.00
N LEU A 69 7.70 0.92 7.48
CA LEU A 69 8.51 -0.14 8.08
C LEU A 69 7.88 -0.68 9.36
N GLU A 70 7.31 0.21 10.16
CA GLU A 70 6.62 -0.23 11.37
C GLU A 70 5.42 -1.10 11.04
N TRP A 71 4.69 -0.69 10.03
CA TRP A 71 3.52 -1.47 9.62
C TRP A 71 3.91 -2.86 9.15
N LEU A 72 5.02 -2.96 8.43
CA LEU A 72 5.45 -4.26 7.92
C LEU A 72 5.84 -5.22 9.05
N GLU A 73 6.18 -4.69 10.20
CA GLU A 73 6.59 -5.51 11.33
C GLU A 73 5.46 -5.81 12.30
N GLU A 74 4.29 -5.30 12.05
CA GLU A 74 3.13 -5.60 12.91
C GLU A 74 2.72 -7.05 12.82
#